data_c849c4728c4e82921ebcd9eedb430574
#
_entry.id   c849c4728c4e82921ebcd9eedb430574
#
_cell.length_a   1.000
_cell.length_b   1.000
_cell.length_c   1.000
_cell.angle_alpha   90.00
_cell.angle_beta   90.00
_cell.angle_gamma   90.00
#
_symmetry.space_group_name_H-M   'P 1'
#
loop_
_entity.id
_entity.type
_entity.pdbx_description
1 polymer ?
#
loop_
_entity_poly.entity_id
_entity_poly.type
_entity_poly.pdbx_seq_one_letter_code
_entity_poly.pdbx_strand_id
1 'polypeptide(L)'
;MKIEELLERVVKEGASDGFIAAQAAPSIKVDGQIYPITEHLLTDEEAEEIVISTMREDQKLEFSEHHELNFALASEGLGRFRASAFVQRGKCGLVVRRIQTEIPDLDELGLPPIIKELAMTKRGLVIFVGATGTGKSTSLAAMVGYRNQNSRGHIISIEDPIEFIHEHAGCIVTQREVGMDTESFDVALKNTLRQAPDVILIGEVRAAETMQQALTFAETGHLCLCTLHANNANQALDRIQSFFPAELHHQVWMDLSLNLKSMVAQQLLPRVDGNGRTPVVEVLLNTPLVADYIRKGEVHLIKDLMSKSTELGMQTLDQSLVKAFKEGLISKEDAIRYADSANDVRLQIKMHEKGQFGTDSGLGFAVDEPEDKGSFFGR
;
A
#
# COMPACT_ATOMS: atom_id res chain seq x y z
N MET A 1 -26.26 -19.22 -18.72
CA MET A 1 -25.94 -18.55 -17.44
C MET A 1 -25.97 -17.04 -17.68
N LYS A 2 -26.49 -16.26 -16.73
CA LYS A 2 -26.41 -14.80 -16.78
C LYS A 2 -25.19 -14.32 -16.01
N ILE A 3 -24.71 -13.09 -16.31
CA ILE A 3 -23.55 -12.53 -15.62
C ILE A 3 -23.78 -12.36 -14.11
N GLU A 4 -25.02 -12.04 -13.71
CA GLU A 4 -25.39 -11.88 -12.31
C GLU A 4 -25.11 -13.14 -11.47
N GLU A 5 -25.32 -14.32 -12.05
CA GLU A 5 -25.06 -15.61 -11.38
C GLU A 5 -23.54 -15.79 -11.09
N LEU A 6 -22.68 -15.33 -12.01
CA LEU A 6 -21.22 -15.32 -11.76
C LEU A 6 -20.87 -14.33 -10.64
N LEU A 7 -21.42 -13.09 -10.71
CA LEU A 7 -21.15 -12.06 -9.70
C LEU A 7 -21.62 -12.48 -8.31
N GLU A 8 -22.80 -13.11 -8.20
CA GLU A 8 -23.30 -13.69 -6.94
C GLU A 8 -22.33 -14.74 -6.37
N ARG A 9 -21.80 -15.62 -7.23
CA ARG A 9 -20.81 -16.60 -6.81
C ARG A 9 -19.51 -15.98 -6.34
N VAL A 10 -19.01 -14.97 -7.08
CA VAL A 10 -17.80 -14.20 -6.68
C VAL A 10 -17.98 -13.60 -5.28
N VAL A 11 -19.14 -13.01 -4.99
CA VAL A 11 -19.41 -12.40 -3.68
C VAL A 11 -19.58 -13.46 -2.60
N LYS A 12 -20.39 -14.49 -2.85
CA LYS A 12 -20.73 -15.53 -1.87
C LYS A 12 -19.54 -16.38 -1.45
N GLU A 13 -18.68 -16.73 -2.40
CA GLU A 13 -17.50 -17.58 -2.15
C GLU A 13 -16.26 -16.74 -1.73
N GLY A 14 -16.38 -15.42 -1.60
CA GLY A 14 -15.25 -14.53 -1.29
C GLY A 14 -14.17 -14.50 -2.36
N ALA A 15 -14.55 -14.80 -3.61
CA ALA A 15 -13.60 -14.84 -4.74
C ALA A 15 -13.06 -13.45 -5.09
N SER A 16 -11.82 -13.37 -5.53
CA SER A 16 -11.20 -12.15 -6.03
C SER A 16 -11.62 -11.80 -7.45
N ASP A 17 -11.75 -12.83 -8.30
CA ASP A 17 -12.00 -12.67 -9.73
C ASP A 17 -13.02 -13.72 -10.21
N GLY A 18 -13.79 -13.37 -11.26
CA GLY A 18 -14.65 -14.27 -12.03
C GLY A 18 -14.22 -14.28 -13.51
N PHE A 19 -14.39 -15.40 -14.18
CA PHE A 19 -13.91 -15.63 -15.55
C PHE A 19 -15.01 -16.19 -16.45
N ILE A 20 -15.19 -15.57 -17.60
CA ILE A 20 -15.98 -16.05 -18.73
C ILE A 20 -15.03 -16.23 -19.91
N ALA A 21 -15.02 -17.41 -20.50
CA ALA A 21 -14.28 -17.67 -21.73
C ALA A 21 -15.02 -18.74 -22.55
N ALA A 22 -14.98 -18.60 -23.87
CA ALA A 22 -15.52 -19.60 -24.78
C ALA A 22 -14.78 -20.93 -24.61
N GLN A 23 -15.52 -22.04 -24.67
CA GLN A 23 -15.04 -23.43 -24.56
C GLN A 23 -14.45 -23.72 -23.13
N ALA A 24 -14.81 -22.92 -22.14
CA ALA A 24 -14.45 -23.13 -20.75
C ALA A 24 -15.70 -23.03 -19.86
N ALA A 25 -15.66 -23.67 -18.70
CA ALA A 25 -16.68 -23.47 -17.67
C ALA A 25 -16.47 -22.10 -17.01
N PRO A 26 -17.53 -21.31 -16.79
CA PRO A 26 -17.46 -20.13 -15.95
C PRO A 26 -16.78 -20.45 -14.63
N SER A 27 -15.83 -19.63 -14.22
CA SER A 27 -14.95 -19.96 -13.11
C SER A 27 -14.75 -18.76 -12.18
N ILE A 28 -14.37 -19.03 -10.92
CA ILE A 28 -14.03 -18.01 -9.93
C ILE A 28 -12.65 -18.31 -9.36
N LYS A 29 -11.98 -17.27 -8.85
CA LYS A 29 -10.67 -17.38 -8.22
C LYS A 29 -10.78 -17.14 -6.72
N VAL A 30 -10.51 -18.19 -5.93
CA VAL A 30 -10.49 -18.15 -4.47
C VAL A 30 -9.11 -18.54 -3.99
N ASP A 31 -8.51 -17.76 -3.11
CA ASP A 31 -7.17 -18.00 -2.54
C ASP A 31 -6.08 -18.28 -3.61
N GLY A 32 -6.19 -17.59 -4.73
CA GLY A 32 -5.23 -17.71 -5.83
C GLY A 32 -5.45 -18.91 -6.76
N GLN A 33 -6.43 -19.79 -6.49
CA GLN A 33 -6.76 -20.93 -7.32
C GLN A 33 -8.09 -20.72 -8.06
N ILE A 34 -8.18 -21.25 -9.29
CA ILE A 34 -9.37 -21.13 -10.15
C ILE A 34 -10.22 -22.38 -10.03
N TYR A 35 -11.52 -22.19 -9.74
CA TYR A 35 -12.51 -23.25 -9.62
C TYR A 35 -13.68 -23.01 -10.58
N PRO A 36 -14.13 -24.02 -11.33
CA PRO A 36 -15.33 -23.91 -12.15
C PRO A 36 -16.57 -23.85 -11.24
N ILE A 37 -17.55 -23.00 -11.60
CA ILE A 37 -18.82 -22.90 -10.87
C ILE A 37 -19.92 -23.80 -11.46
N THR A 38 -19.69 -24.39 -12.62
CA THR A 38 -20.56 -25.33 -13.30
C THR A 38 -19.73 -26.30 -14.15
N GLU A 39 -20.29 -27.42 -14.54
CA GLU A 39 -19.66 -28.36 -15.48
C GLU A 39 -19.90 -27.99 -16.96
N HIS A 40 -20.85 -27.08 -17.23
CA HIS A 40 -21.16 -26.64 -18.60
C HIS A 40 -20.04 -25.79 -19.18
N LEU A 41 -19.54 -26.21 -20.34
CA LEU A 41 -18.57 -25.42 -21.12
C LEU A 41 -19.35 -24.47 -22.04
N LEU A 42 -19.12 -23.17 -21.91
CA LEU A 42 -19.77 -22.16 -22.73
C LEU A 42 -19.45 -22.36 -24.24
N THR A 43 -20.45 -22.29 -25.08
CA THR A 43 -20.20 -22.15 -26.51
C THR A 43 -19.62 -20.78 -26.84
N ASP A 44 -19.17 -20.59 -28.08
CA ASP A 44 -18.64 -19.30 -28.54
C ASP A 44 -19.73 -18.21 -28.47
N GLU A 45 -20.95 -18.53 -28.86
CA GLU A 45 -22.12 -17.66 -28.84
C GLU A 45 -22.57 -17.32 -27.42
N GLU A 46 -22.60 -18.31 -26.52
CA GLU A 46 -22.96 -18.07 -25.12
C GLU A 46 -21.97 -17.14 -24.43
N ALA A 47 -20.67 -17.31 -24.67
CA ALA A 47 -19.64 -16.45 -24.10
C ALA A 47 -19.77 -15.01 -24.62
N GLU A 48 -19.98 -14.85 -25.95
CA GLU A 48 -20.19 -13.55 -26.57
C GLU A 48 -21.46 -12.86 -26.02
N GLU A 49 -22.58 -13.57 -25.92
CA GLU A 49 -23.83 -13.03 -25.38
C GLU A 49 -23.64 -12.52 -23.94
N ILE A 50 -22.98 -13.31 -23.08
CA ILE A 50 -22.69 -12.90 -21.69
C ILE A 50 -21.82 -11.64 -21.68
N VAL A 51 -20.72 -11.60 -22.44
CA VAL A 51 -19.80 -10.46 -22.49
C VAL A 51 -20.51 -9.20 -22.98
N ILE A 52 -21.21 -9.28 -24.08
CA ILE A 52 -21.91 -8.13 -24.68
C ILE A 52 -23.08 -7.65 -23.81
N SER A 53 -23.74 -8.55 -23.05
CA SER A 53 -24.82 -8.17 -22.13
C SER A 53 -24.35 -7.27 -20.97
N THR A 54 -23.06 -7.26 -20.66
CA THR A 54 -22.49 -6.41 -19.60
C THR A 54 -22.20 -4.97 -20.05
N MET A 55 -22.30 -4.69 -21.35
CA MET A 55 -21.87 -3.43 -21.96
C MET A 55 -23.04 -2.53 -22.33
N ARG A 56 -22.83 -1.20 -22.21
CA ARG A 56 -23.69 -0.18 -22.78
C ARG A 56 -23.47 -0.10 -24.29
N GLU A 57 -24.37 0.58 -25.02
CA GLU A 57 -24.30 0.68 -26.49
C GLU A 57 -23.00 1.36 -26.98
N ASP A 58 -22.55 2.42 -26.28
CA ASP A 58 -21.26 3.07 -26.57
C ASP A 58 -20.08 2.13 -26.37
N GLN A 59 -20.09 1.33 -25.33
CA GLN A 59 -19.08 0.34 -25.00
C GLN A 59 -19.05 -0.84 -25.99
N LYS A 60 -20.21 -1.26 -26.50
CA LYS A 60 -20.28 -2.29 -27.54
C LYS A 60 -19.59 -1.85 -28.83
N LEU A 61 -19.79 -0.58 -29.22
CA LEU A 61 -19.11 -0.01 -30.38
C LEU A 61 -17.60 0.02 -30.19
N GLU A 62 -17.13 0.55 -29.04
CA GLU A 62 -15.70 0.59 -28.72
C GLU A 62 -15.07 -0.80 -28.68
N PHE A 63 -15.74 -1.78 -28.05
CA PHE A 63 -15.26 -3.17 -28.01
C PHE A 63 -15.19 -3.82 -29.39
N SER A 64 -16.14 -3.52 -30.28
CA SER A 64 -16.12 -4.04 -31.65
C SER A 64 -14.96 -3.50 -32.49
N GLU A 65 -14.49 -2.27 -32.20
CA GLU A 65 -13.39 -1.62 -32.91
C GLU A 65 -12.02 -2.02 -32.35
N HIS A 66 -11.89 -2.10 -31.00
CA HIS A 66 -10.60 -2.27 -30.34
C HIS A 66 -10.34 -3.67 -29.82
N HIS A 67 -11.37 -4.53 -29.72
CA HIS A 67 -11.30 -5.91 -29.21
C HIS A 67 -10.86 -6.04 -27.75
N GLU A 68 -10.75 -4.92 -27.05
CA GLU A 68 -10.43 -4.82 -25.61
C GLU A 68 -11.22 -3.67 -25.00
N LEU A 69 -11.77 -3.88 -23.80
CA LEU A 69 -12.50 -2.85 -23.07
C LEU A 69 -12.42 -3.09 -21.57
N ASN A 70 -12.03 -2.06 -20.82
CA ASN A 70 -12.11 -2.05 -19.36
C ASN A 70 -13.22 -1.12 -18.92
N PHE A 71 -14.10 -1.60 -18.03
CA PHE A 71 -15.24 -0.82 -17.55
C PHE A 71 -15.67 -1.25 -16.15
N ALA A 72 -16.40 -0.38 -15.43
CA ALA A 72 -17.04 -0.78 -14.17
C ALA A 72 -18.39 -1.44 -14.46
N LEU A 73 -18.64 -2.49 -13.70
CA LEU A 73 -19.91 -3.18 -13.66
C LEU A 73 -20.47 -3.02 -12.24
N ALA A 74 -21.63 -2.40 -12.09
CA ALA A 74 -22.34 -2.28 -10.83
C ALA A 74 -23.54 -3.23 -10.84
N SER A 75 -23.71 -4.00 -9.78
CA SER A 75 -24.87 -4.86 -9.59
C SER A 75 -25.49 -4.55 -8.24
N GLU A 76 -26.81 -4.27 -8.25
CA GLU A 76 -27.56 -3.93 -7.04
C GLU A 76 -27.47 -5.09 -6.03
N GLY A 77 -27.09 -4.79 -4.80
CA GLY A 77 -26.92 -5.78 -3.72
C GLY A 77 -25.64 -6.59 -3.78
N LEU A 78 -24.88 -6.60 -4.90
CA LEU A 78 -23.62 -7.35 -5.04
C LEU A 78 -22.39 -6.44 -4.99
N GLY A 79 -22.57 -5.12 -5.22
CA GLY A 79 -21.51 -4.13 -5.20
C GLY A 79 -20.94 -3.80 -6.58
N ARG A 80 -19.70 -3.32 -6.63
CA ARG A 80 -19.00 -2.92 -7.85
C ARG A 80 -17.92 -3.91 -8.23
N PHE A 81 -17.76 -4.08 -9.54
CA PHE A 81 -16.74 -4.93 -10.14
C PHE A 81 -16.02 -4.17 -11.26
N ARG A 82 -14.75 -4.41 -11.42
CA ARG A 82 -14.01 -4.04 -12.62
C ARG A 82 -14.13 -5.18 -13.63
N ALA A 83 -14.60 -4.88 -14.81
CA ALA A 83 -14.71 -5.81 -15.93
C ALA A 83 -13.63 -5.52 -16.95
N SER A 84 -12.96 -6.54 -17.43
CA SER A 84 -12.02 -6.50 -18.56
C SER A 84 -12.50 -7.49 -19.60
N ALA A 85 -13.09 -6.96 -20.69
CA ALA A 85 -13.51 -7.74 -21.84
C ALA A 85 -12.40 -7.75 -22.89
N PHE A 86 -12.20 -8.87 -23.56
CA PHE A 86 -11.17 -9.05 -24.58
C PHE A 86 -11.57 -10.09 -25.61
N VAL A 87 -10.91 -10.06 -26.76
CA VAL A 87 -11.04 -11.09 -27.77
C VAL A 87 -9.77 -11.94 -27.83
N GLN A 88 -9.90 -13.26 -27.71
CA GLN A 88 -8.82 -14.21 -27.87
C GLN A 88 -9.16 -15.26 -28.94
N ARG A 89 -8.30 -15.47 -29.94
CA ARG A 89 -8.53 -16.43 -31.05
C ARG A 89 -9.89 -16.25 -31.75
N GLY A 90 -10.33 -14.97 -31.88
CA GLY A 90 -11.63 -14.62 -32.45
C GLY A 90 -12.85 -14.88 -31.55
N LYS A 91 -12.66 -15.14 -30.24
CA LYS A 91 -13.72 -15.44 -29.27
C LYS A 91 -13.67 -14.47 -28.11
N CYS A 92 -14.86 -14.08 -27.61
CA CYS A 92 -14.99 -13.16 -26.50
C CYS A 92 -14.62 -13.82 -25.15
N GLY A 93 -13.99 -13.04 -24.29
CA GLY A 93 -13.70 -13.36 -22.91
C GLY A 93 -13.93 -12.17 -21.99
N LEU A 94 -14.20 -12.43 -20.72
CA LEU A 94 -14.42 -11.43 -19.68
C LEU A 94 -13.77 -11.88 -18.37
N VAL A 95 -13.03 -10.99 -17.75
CA VAL A 95 -12.59 -11.13 -16.36
C VAL A 95 -13.27 -10.05 -15.55
N VAL A 96 -13.92 -10.44 -14.46
CA VAL A 96 -14.51 -9.51 -13.50
C VAL A 96 -13.74 -9.60 -12.18
N ARG A 97 -13.33 -8.46 -11.63
CA ARG A 97 -12.68 -8.35 -10.32
C ARG A 97 -13.58 -7.63 -9.35
N ARG A 98 -13.82 -8.22 -8.19
CA ARG A 98 -14.59 -7.59 -7.12
C ARG A 98 -13.82 -6.41 -6.54
N ILE A 99 -14.49 -5.26 -6.46
CA ILE A 99 -13.99 -4.07 -5.75
C ILE A 99 -14.46 -4.20 -4.30
N GLN A 100 -13.53 -4.12 -3.35
CA GLN A 100 -13.86 -4.21 -1.94
C GLN A 100 -14.53 -2.93 -1.46
N THR A 101 -15.64 -3.07 -0.75
CA THR A 101 -16.39 -1.96 -0.13
C THR A 101 -16.09 -1.83 1.36
N GLU A 102 -15.63 -2.91 1.99
CA GLU A 102 -15.26 -2.90 3.40
C GLU A 102 -13.83 -2.36 3.55
N ILE A 103 -13.72 -1.20 4.16
CA ILE A 103 -12.44 -0.57 4.48
C ILE A 103 -12.11 -0.97 5.91
N PRO A 104 -10.98 -1.65 6.15
CA PRO A 104 -10.59 -2.04 7.50
C PRO A 104 -10.32 -0.81 8.37
N ASP A 105 -10.58 -0.91 9.67
CA ASP A 105 -10.20 0.14 10.61
C ASP A 105 -8.68 0.29 10.65
N LEU A 106 -8.21 1.54 10.76
CA LEU A 106 -6.79 1.85 10.79
C LEU A 106 -6.08 1.18 11.99
N ASP A 107 -6.80 0.98 13.11
CA ASP A 107 -6.28 0.30 14.30
C ASP A 107 -6.08 -1.21 14.11
N GLU A 108 -6.85 -1.82 13.22
CA GLU A 108 -6.79 -3.26 12.97
C GLU A 108 -5.65 -3.65 12.02
N LEU A 109 -5.10 -2.68 11.29
CA LEU A 109 -4.05 -2.94 10.30
C LEU A 109 -2.66 -3.19 10.88
N GLY A 110 -2.45 -2.96 12.18
CA GLY A 110 -1.12 -3.11 12.81
C GLY A 110 -0.09 -2.09 12.33
N LEU A 111 -0.53 -0.96 11.79
CA LEU A 111 0.33 0.14 11.34
C LEU A 111 0.84 0.98 12.53
N PRO A 112 2.00 1.65 12.40
CA PRO A 112 2.49 2.55 13.45
C PRO A 112 1.49 3.67 13.78
N PRO A 113 1.35 4.06 15.05
CA PRO A 113 0.39 5.09 15.49
C PRO A 113 0.52 6.44 14.76
N ILE A 114 1.72 6.79 14.31
CA ILE A 114 2.01 8.01 13.56
C ILE A 114 1.16 8.14 12.28
N ILE A 115 0.65 7.03 11.72
CA ILE A 115 -0.19 7.05 10.52
C ILE A 115 -1.51 7.80 10.78
N LYS A 116 -2.07 7.70 11.99
CA LYS A 116 -3.26 8.48 12.38
C LYS A 116 -2.97 9.99 12.42
N GLU A 117 -1.80 10.37 12.94
CA GLU A 117 -1.39 11.78 12.97
C GLU A 117 -1.19 12.30 11.55
N LEU A 118 -0.57 11.51 10.68
CA LEU A 118 -0.41 11.84 9.26
C LEU A 118 -1.76 11.99 8.55
N ALA A 119 -2.76 11.15 8.86
CA ALA A 119 -4.11 11.25 8.33
C ALA A 119 -4.79 12.58 8.69
N MET A 120 -4.51 13.11 9.88
CA MET A 120 -5.09 14.37 10.38
C MET A 120 -4.24 15.59 10.08
N THR A 121 -3.11 15.44 9.40
CA THR A 121 -2.25 16.55 8.97
C THR A 121 -3.04 17.50 8.07
N LYS A 122 -2.83 18.80 8.26
CA LYS A 122 -3.57 19.83 7.53
C LYS A 122 -3.10 19.98 6.08
N ARG A 123 -1.79 19.88 5.84
CA ARG A 123 -1.15 20.10 4.53
C ARG A 123 0.17 19.36 4.41
N GLY A 124 0.60 19.15 3.19
CA GLY A 124 1.88 18.55 2.82
C GLY A 124 1.71 17.25 2.07
N LEU A 125 2.81 16.63 1.69
CA LEU A 125 2.84 15.43 0.87
C LEU A 125 3.16 14.20 1.73
N VAL A 126 2.32 13.18 1.67
CA VAL A 126 2.56 11.85 2.28
C VAL A 126 2.58 10.82 1.16
N ILE A 127 3.65 10.05 1.07
CA ILE A 127 3.88 9.08 0.00
C ILE A 127 3.91 7.67 0.59
N PHE A 128 3.00 6.79 0.15
CA PHE A 128 3.09 5.37 0.43
C PHE A 128 3.91 4.67 -0.64
N VAL A 129 4.89 3.89 -0.21
CA VAL A 129 5.90 3.27 -1.05
C VAL A 129 5.83 1.75 -0.92
N GLY A 130 6.00 1.03 -2.00
CA GLY A 130 6.04 -0.44 -1.99
C GLY A 130 5.70 -1.05 -3.35
N ALA A 131 6.00 -2.33 -3.53
CA ALA A 131 5.64 -3.09 -4.71
C ALA A 131 4.10 -3.31 -4.79
N THR A 132 3.63 -3.87 -5.89
CA THR A 132 2.22 -4.28 -6.02
C THR A 132 1.89 -5.37 -4.99
N GLY A 133 0.73 -5.26 -4.34
CA GLY A 133 0.26 -6.24 -3.36
C GLY A 133 0.86 -6.10 -1.95
N THR A 134 1.59 -5.01 -1.66
CA THR A 134 2.14 -4.72 -0.31
C THR A 134 1.14 -4.04 0.63
N GLY A 135 -0.11 -3.83 0.20
CA GLY A 135 -1.18 -3.27 1.04
C GLY A 135 -1.24 -1.74 1.08
N LYS A 136 -0.54 -1.03 0.20
CA LYS A 136 -0.57 0.45 0.14
C LYS A 136 -1.99 1.01 0.02
N SER A 137 -2.77 0.51 -0.94
CA SER A 137 -4.15 0.98 -1.17
C SER A 137 -5.04 0.73 0.04
N THR A 138 -4.90 -0.43 0.70
CA THR A 138 -5.64 -0.75 1.92
C THR A 138 -5.27 0.22 3.05
N SER A 139 -3.98 0.50 3.25
CA SER A 139 -3.51 1.43 4.28
C SER A 139 -3.95 2.87 4.00
N LEU A 140 -3.91 3.31 2.73
CA LEU A 140 -4.40 4.62 2.33
C LEU A 140 -5.92 4.72 2.46
N ALA A 141 -6.68 3.68 2.08
CA ALA A 141 -8.13 3.67 2.26
C ALA A 141 -8.50 3.76 3.75
N ALA A 142 -7.83 3.00 4.62
CA ALA A 142 -8.03 3.08 6.06
C ALA A 142 -7.67 4.48 6.62
N MET A 143 -6.58 5.09 6.13
CA MET A 143 -6.17 6.44 6.51
C MET A 143 -7.19 7.51 6.06
N VAL A 144 -7.71 7.41 4.84
CA VAL A 144 -8.79 8.25 4.32
C VAL A 144 -10.08 8.03 5.10
N GLY A 145 -10.44 6.77 5.38
CA GLY A 145 -11.59 6.40 6.20
C GLY A 145 -11.54 7.00 7.59
N TYR A 146 -10.38 6.91 8.25
CA TYR A 146 -10.15 7.53 9.56
C TYR A 146 -10.35 9.05 9.52
N ARG A 147 -9.77 9.74 8.51
CA ARG A 147 -9.97 11.17 8.35
C ARG A 147 -11.43 11.52 8.04
N ASN A 148 -12.09 10.75 7.18
CA ASN A 148 -13.49 10.94 6.83
C ASN A 148 -14.42 10.88 8.06
N GLN A 149 -14.13 10.00 9.00
CA GLN A 149 -14.91 9.88 10.24
C GLN A 149 -14.60 11.00 11.25
N ASN A 150 -13.35 11.46 11.32
CA ASN A 150 -12.85 12.35 12.37
C ASN A 150 -12.65 13.80 11.94
N SER A 151 -12.99 14.17 10.71
CA SER A 151 -12.82 15.52 10.17
C SER A 151 -14.06 15.97 9.42
N ARG A 152 -14.07 17.23 9.00
CA ARG A 152 -15.05 17.80 8.07
C ARG A 152 -14.31 18.49 6.95
N GLY A 153 -14.72 18.23 5.72
CA GLY A 153 -14.05 18.78 4.54
C GLY A 153 -14.35 17.99 3.28
N HIS A 154 -13.57 18.21 2.24
CA HIS A 154 -13.72 17.55 0.96
C HIS A 154 -12.46 16.74 0.65
N ILE A 155 -12.62 15.43 0.47
CA ILE A 155 -11.57 14.49 0.05
C ILE A 155 -11.83 14.17 -1.41
N ILE A 156 -10.83 14.39 -2.27
CA ILE A 156 -10.91 14.03 -3.69
C ILE A 156 -9.87 12.95 -3.97
N SER A 157 -10.26 11.84 -4.57
CA SER A 157 -9.34 10.84 -5.09
C SER A 157 -9.40 10.73 -6.61
N ILE A 158 -8.23 10.54 -7.22
CA ILE A 158 -8.06 10.17 -8.62
C ILE A 158 -7.28 8.87 -8.65
N GLU A 159 -7.89 7.82 -9.18
CA GLU A 159 -7.39 6.44 -9.09
C GLU A 159 -7.46 5.72 -10.43
N ASP A 160 -6.63 4.69 -10.61
CA ASP A 160 -6.59 3.85 -11.81
C ASP A 160 -6.26 2.39 -11.44
N PRO A 161 -7.29 1.60 -11.06
CA PRO A 161 -8.69 1.93 -10.77
C PRO A 161 -8.95 2.30 -9.29
N ILE A 162 -10.22 2.61 -8.96
CA ILE A 162 -10.70 2.68 -7.57
C ILE A 162 -10.68 1.28 -6.97
N GLU A 163 -9.92 1.10 -5.87
CA GLU A 163 -9.83 -0.19 -5.16
C GLU A 163 -10.80 -0.30 -3.97
N PHE A 164 -11.14 0.84 -3.33
CA PHE A 164 -12.05 0.92 -2.19
C PHE A 164 -13.04 2.05 -2.37
N ILE A 165 -14.29 1.83 -1.99
CA ILE A 165 -15.34 2.86 -2.05
C ILE A 165 -15.53 3.46 -0.67
N HIS A 166 -15.46 4.78 -0.59
CA HIS A 166 -15.70 5.55 0.62
C HIS A 166 -17.12 6.14 0.63
N GLU A 167 -17.91 5.78 1.63
CA GLU A 167 -19.15 6.46 1.91
C GLU A 167 -18.89 7.86 2.47
N HIS A 168 -19.82 8.79 2.23
CA HIS A 168 -19.76 10.10 2.88
C HIS A 168 -20.02 9.93 4.38
N ALA A 169 -19.18 10.54 5.24
CA ALA A 169 -19.36 10.57 6.69
C ALA A 169 -19.19 12.00 7.22
N GLY A 170 -18.09 12.32 7.91
CA GLY A 170 -17.78 13.70 8.28
C GLY A 170 -17.34 14.57 7.11
N CYS A 171 -16.73 13.94 6.09
CA CYS A 171 -16.29 14.57 4.86
C CYS A 171 -17.20 14.22 3.67
N ILE A 172 -17.20 15.09 2.65
CA ILE A 172 -17.63 14.72 1.31
C ILE A 172 -16.44 13.98 0.66
N VAL A 173 -16.67 12.81 0.08
CA VAL A 173 -15.64 12.06 -0.63
C VAL A 173 -16.03 11.96 -2.10
N THR A 174 -15.18 12.50 -2.97
CA THR A 174 -15.33 12.44 -4.42
C THR A 174 -14.24 11.54 -4.98
N GLN A 175 -14.62 10.40 -5.52
CA GLN A 175 -13.69 9.45 -6.14
C GLN A 175 -13.89 9.45 -7.65
N ARG A 176 -12.79 9.55 -8.40
CA ARG A 176 -12.80 9.58 -9.86
C ARG A 176 -11.84 8.55 -10.42
N GLU A 177 -12.34 7.65 -11.25
CA GLU A 177 -11.56 6.62 -11.92
C GLU A 177 -11.10 7.10 -13.30
N VAL A 178 -9.80 6.92 -13.58
CA VAL A 178 -9.24 7.23 -14.91
C VAL A 178 -9.81 6.25 -15.95
N GLY A 179 -10.15 6.78 -17.11
CA GLY A 179 -10.78 6.01 -18.19
C GLY A 179 -12.30 5.86 -18.05
N MET A 180 -12.87 6.23 -16.90
CA MET A 180 -14.32 6.16 -16.64
C MET A 180 -14.93 7.52 -16.29
N ASP A 181 -14.42 8.15 -15.25
CA ASP A 181 -14.92 9.42 -14.73
C ASP A 181 -14.08 10.59 -15.22
N THR A 182 -12.90 10.32 -15.74
CA THR A 182 -11.95 11.29 -16.29
C THR A 182 -11.04 10.64 -17.33
N GLU A 183 -10.61 11.41 -18.32
CA GLU A 183 -9.76 10.91 -19.43
C GLU A 183 -8.35 10.49 -18.96
N SER A 184 -7.78 11.20 -17.99
CA SER A 184 -6.43 10.94 -17.51
C SER A 184 -6.19 11.56 -16.14
N PHE A 185 -5.11 11.15 -15.46
CA PHE A 185 -4.62 11.81 -14.26
C PHE A 185 -4.39 13.31 -14.49
N ASP A 186 -3.75 13.69 -15.60
CA ASP A 186 -3.42 15.08 -15.90
C ASP A 186 -4.67 15.97 -16.01
N VAL A 187 -5.69 15.52 -16.74
CA VAL A 187 -6.97 16.25 -16.87
C VAL A 187 -7.68 16.37 -15.52
N ALA A 188 -7.74 15.28 -14.74
CA ALA A 188 -8.39 15.29 -13.44
C ALA A 188 -7.67 16.24 -12.47
N LEU A 189 -6.34 16.11 -12.32
CA LEU A 189 -5.55 16.86 -11.35
C LEU A 189 -5.55 18.37 -11.64
N LYS A 190 -5.48 18.79 -12.91
CA LYS A 190 -5.58 20.19 -13.30
C LYS A 190 -6.88 20.87 -12.85
N ASN A 191 -7.96 20.10 -12.75
CA ASN A 191 -9.27 20.62 -12.34
C ASN A 191 -9.53 20.48 -10.83
N THR A 192 -8.75 19.68 -10.11
CA THR A 192 -9.01 19.34 -8.71
C THR A 192 -9.01 20.55 -7.79
N LEU A 193 -8.08 21.50 -7.94
CA LEU A 193 -8.02 22.70 -7.10
C LEU A 193 -9.27 23.59 -7.21
N ARG A 194 -10.02 23.50 -8.30
CA ARG A 194 -11.28 24.25 -8.50
C ARG A 194 -12.47 23.62 -7.80
N GLN A 195 -12.30 22.45 -7.24
CA GLN A 195 -13.33 21.66 -6.57
C GLN A 195 -13.26 21.79 -5.04
N ALA A 196 -12.51 22.78 -4.53
CA ALA A 196 -12.33 23.07 -3.10
C ALA A 196 -11.94 21.84 -2.25
N PRO A 197 -10.87 21.11 -2.59
CA PRO A 197 -10.39 19.97 -1.81
C PRO A 197 -9.72 20.43 -0.50
N ASP A 198 -9.82 19.61 0.54
CA ASP A 198 -8.93 19.66 1.72
C ASP A 198 -7.86 18.57 1.64
N VAL A 199 -8.23 17.44 1.07
CA VAL A 199 -7.34 16.28 0.86
C VAL A 199 -7.45 15.81 -0.58
N ILE A 200 -6.31 15.54 -1.19
CA ILE A 200 -6.22 15.01 -2.55
C ILE A 200 -5.46 13.69 -2.49
N LEU A 201 -6.09 12.60 -2.93
CA LEU A 201 -5.44 11.31 -3.08
C LEU A 201 -5.15 11.06 -4.57
N ILE A 202 -3.90 10.77 -4.87
CA ILE A 202 -3.44 10.33 -6.19
C ILE A 202 -3.11 8.84 -6.08
N GLY A 203 -3.89 8.00 -6.75
CA GLY A 203 -3.76 6.54 -6.64
C GLY A 203 -2.33 6.06 -6.86
N GLU A 204 -1.66 6.59 -7.90
CA GLU A 204 -0.28 6.28 -8.21
C GLU A 204 0.44 7.40 -8.96
N VAL A 205 1.69 7.66 -8.59
CA VAL A 205 2.59 8.57 -9.30
C VAL A 205 3.55 7.75 -10.18
N ARG A 206 3.42 7.93 -11.51
CA ARG A 206 4.25 7.22 -12.50
C ARG A 206 5.10 8.16 -13.36
N ALA A 207 4.82 9.46 -13.35
CA ALA A 207 5.42 10.45 -14.26
C ALA A 207 5.71 11.77 -13.56
N ALA A 208 6.55 12.59 -14.18
CA ALA A 208 6.96 13.91 -13.72
C ALA A 208 5.75 14.83 -13.50
N GLU A 209 4.81 14.84 -14.44
CA GLU A 209 3.63 15.71 -14.43
C GLU A 209 2.77 15.46 -13.20
N THR A 210 2.50 14.18 -12.90
CA THR A 210 1.72 13.78 -11.72
C THR A 210 2.46 14.14 -10.43
N MET A 211 3.78 13.94 -10.36
CA MET A 211 4.59 14.30 -9.20
C MET A 211 4.61 15.82 -8.99
N GLN A 212 4.73 16.59 -10.05
CA GLN A 212 4.69 18.07 -9.98
C GLN A 212 3.35 18.56 -9.46
N GLN A 213 2.22 17.95 -9.87
CA GLN A 213 0.90 18.27 -9.32
C GLN A 213 0.82 17.94 -7.84
N ALA A 214 1.32 16.77 -7.41
CA ALA A 214 1.34 16.39 -5.99
C ALA A 214 2.10 17.39 -5.11
N LEU A 215 3.26 17.86 -5.59
CA LEU A 215 4.06 18.91 -4.93
C LEU A 215 3.29 20.24 -4.88
N THR A 216 2.67 20.64 -5.98
CA THR A 216 1.86 21.88 -6.08
C THR A 216 0.68 21.84 -5.11
N PHE A 217 -0.01 20.72 -4.95
CA PHE A 217 -1.10 20.59 -3.97
C PHE A 217 -0.61 20.74 -2.54
N ALA A 218 0.52 20.12 -2.21
CA ALA A 218 1.12 20.25 -0.88
C ALA A 218 1.58 21.69 -0.59
N GLU A 219 2.17 22.36 -1.57
CA GLU A 219 2.63 23.76 -1.49
C GLU A 219 1.45 24.74 -1.31
N THR A 220 0.35 24.50 -2.03
CA THR A 220 -0.85 25.36 -1.97
C THR A 220 -1.73 25.10 -0.74
N GLY A 221 -1.29 24.26 0.18
CA GLY A 221 -1.89 24.12 1.51
C GLY A 221 -2.81 22.93 1.71
N HIS A 222 -2.84 21.98 0.78
CA HIS A 222 -3.65 20.77 0.83
C HIS A 222 -2.84 19.58 1.38
N LEU A 223 -3.50 18.61 1.99
CA LEU A 223 -2.90 17.30 2.23
C LEU A 223 -2.96 16.49 0.94
N CYS A 224 -1.80 16.17 0.37
CA CYS A 224 -1.70 15.29 -0.77
C CYS A 224 -1.20 13.91 -0.31
N LEU A 225 -1.98 12.88 -0.60
CA LEU A 225 -1.65 11.47 -0.38
C LEU A 225 -1.39 10.83 -1.73
N CYS A 226 -0.32 10.06 -1.87
CA CYS A 226 -0.08 9.33 -3.11
C CYS A 226 0.66 8.02 -2.89
N THR A 227 0.69 7.16 -3.91
CA THR A 227 1.54 5.98 -3.91
C THR A 227 2.67 6.08 -4.92
N LEU A 228 3.76 5.38 -4.62
CA LEU A 228 4.92 5.25 -5.49
C LEU A 228 5.47 3.82 -5.42
N HIS A 229 5.90 3.28 -6.56
CA HIS A 229 6.58 1.99 -6.59
C HIS A 229 8.08 2.16 -6.36
N ALA A 230 8.53 1.80 -5.15
CA ALA A 230 9.92 1.63 -4.73
C ALA A 230 9.95 0.69 -3.52
N ASN A 231 11.13 0.28 -3.03
CA ASN A 231 11.19 -0.66 -1.90
C ASN A 231 11.36 0.03 -0.55
N ASN A 232 11.95 1.22 -0.51
CA ASN A 232 12.18 2.02 0.70
C ASN A 232 12.18 3.53 0.37
N ALA A 233 12.28 4.37 1.40
CA ALA A 233 12.23 5.83 1.26
C ALA A 233 13.37 6.40 0.41
N ASN A 234 14.59 5.87 0.56
CA ASN A 234 15.74 6.36 -0.23
C ASN A 234 15.53 6.07 -1.72
N GLN A 235 15.13 4.84 -2.07
CA GLN A 235 14.82 4.48 -3.46
C GLN A 235 13.63 5.28 -4.01
N ALA A 236 12.66 5.63 -3.16
CA ALA A 236 11.55 6.49 -3.56
C ALA A 236 12.01 7.90 -3.91
N LEU A 237 12.92 8.47 -3.12
CA LEU A 237 13.53 9.77 -3.41
C LEU A 237 14.31 9.75 -4.72
N ASP A 238 15.16 8.73 -4.92
CA ASP A 238 15.92 8.56 -6.18
C ASP A 238 14.99 8.38 -7.38
N ARG A 239 13.89 7.63 -7.21
CA ARG A 239 12.90 7.43 -8.26
C ARG A 239 12.18 8.74 -8.60
N ILE A 240 11.77 9.53 -7.61
CA ILE A 240 11.16 10.85 -7.85
C ILE A 240 12.14 11.72 -8.66
N GLN A 241 13.40 11.77 -8.26
CA GLN A 241 14.42 12.51 -9.02
C GLN A 241 14.50 12.05 -10.47
N SER A 242 14.43 10.72 -10.71
CA SER A 242 14.54 10.13 -12.04
C SER A 242 13.39 10.47 -12.99
N PHE A 243 12.25 10.96 -12.51
CA PHE A 243 11.17 11.45 -13.35
C PHE A 243 11.51 12.75 -14.06
N PHE A 244 12.44 13.55 -13.52
CA PHE A 244 12.73 14.89 -13.98
C PHE A 244 14.09 14.95 -14.70
N PRO A 245 14.24 15.83 -15.70
CA PRO A 245 15.53 16.07 -16.31
C PRO A 245 16.52 16.71 -15.31
N ALA A 246 17.80 16.52 -15.52
CA ALA A 246 18.86 16.90 -14.58
C ALA A 246 18.82 18.39 -14.18
N GLU A 247 18.38 19.26 -15.08
CA GLU A 247 18.27 20.70 -14.87
C GLU A 247 17.25 21.05 -13.78
N LEU A 248 16.26 20.20 -13.55
CA LEU A 248 15.20 20.40 -12.56
C LEU A 248 15.49 19.70 -11.21
N HIS A 249 16.52 18.88 -11.10
CA HIS A 249 16.79 18.11 -9.89
C HIS A 249 16.90 18.98 -8.64
N HIS A 250 17.61 20.12 -8.74
CA HIS A 250 17.74 21.04 -7.61
C HIS A 250 16.38 21.59 -7.14
N GLN A 251 15.51 21.96 -8.11
CA GLN A 251 14.16 22.45 -7.80
C GLN A 251 13.32 21.35 -7.13
N VAL A 252 13.34 20.13 -7.66
CA VAL A 252 12.61 18.99 -7.10
C VAL A 252 13.05 18.68 -5.66
N TRP A 253 14.35 18.69 -5.38
CA TRP A 253 14.88 18.53 -4.01
C TRP A 253 14.41 19.65 -3.08
N MET A 254 14.41 20.89 -3.56
CA MET A 254 13.90 22.03 -2.80
C MET A 254 12.42 21.85 -2.47
N ASP A 255 11.59 21.54 -3.47
CA ASP A 255 10.15 21.38 -3.31
C ASP A 255 9.81 20.20 -2.38
N LEU A 256 10.50 19.05 -2.52
CA LEU A 256 10.37 17.93 -1.60
C LEU A 256 10.78 18.30 -0.19
N SER A 257 11.89 18.97 0.00
CA SER A 257 12.38 19.35 1.34
C SER A 257 11.39 20.21 2.12
N LEU A 258 10.61 21.04 1.42
CA LEU A 258 9.62 21.94 2.01
C LEU A 258 8.25 21.29 2.21
N ASN A 259 7.84 20.45 1.27
CA ASN A 259 6.46 19.98 1.18
C ASN A 259 6.23 18.54 1.64
N LEU A 260 7.27 17.70 1.63
CA LEU A 260 7.16 16.34 2.15
C LEU A 260 6.81 16.36 3.64
N LYS A 261 5.93 15.47 4.08
CA LYS A 261 5.63 15.20 5.50
C LYS A 261 6.17 13.85 5.91
N SER A 262 5.90 12.83 5.10
CA SER A 262 6.33 11.47 5.39
C SER A 262 6.43 10.63 4.12
N MET A 263 7.33 9.65 4.15
CA MET A 263 7.29 8.48 3.28
C MET A 263 7.07 7.24 4.14
N VAL A 264 6.13 6.39 3.72
CA VAL A 264 5.76 5.15 4.40
C VAL A 264 6.01 4.01 3.45
N ALA A 265 7.13 3.30 3.60
CA ALA A 265 7.39 2.12 2.78
C ALA A 265 6.83 0.88 3.46
N GLN A 266 6.06 0.07 2.74
CA GLN A 266 5.29 -1.03 3.29
C GLN A 266 5.53 -2.33 2.53
N GLN A 267 5.66 -3.41 3.30
CA GLN A 267 5.64 -4.79 2.83
C GLN A 267 4.62 -5.59 3.64
N LEU A 268 4.09 -6.67 3.06
CA LEU A 268 3.21 -7.62 3.75
C LEU A 268 3.88 -8.99 3.79
N LEU A 269 4.15 -9.48 5.00
CA LEU A 269 4.77 -10.77 5.23
C LEU A 269 3.76 -11.79 5.75
N PRO A 270 3.91 -13.08 5.39
CA PRO A 270 3.06 -14.13 5.95
C PRO A 270 3.24 -14.22 7.47
N ARG A 271 2.16 -14.44 8.19
CA ARG A 271 2.20 -14.65 9.64
C ARG A 271 2.58 -16.09 9.96
N VAL A 272 3.32 -16.27 11.06
CA VAL A 272 3.72 -17.60 11.56
C VAL A 272 2.53 -18.49 11.90
N ASP A 273 1.42 -17.88 12.39
CA ASP A 273 0.18 -18.59 12.74
C ASP A 273 -0.63 -19.04 11.51
N GLY A 274 -0.20 -18.73 10.28
CA GLY A 274 -0.90 -19.05 9.04
C GLY A 274 -2.14 -18.19 8.78
N ASN A 275 -2.48 -17.26 9.65
CA ASN A 275 -3.67 -16.42 9.54
C ASN A 275 -3.38 -15.10 8.80
N GLY A 276 -3.19 -15.19 7.48
CA GLY A 276 -3.02 -14.02 6.65
C GLY A 276 -1.60 -13.43 6.69
N ARG A 277 -1.51 -12.09 6.59
CA ARG A 277 -0.25 -11.36 6.49
C ARG A 277 -0.20 -10.24 7.52
N THR A 278 1.01 -9.81 7.89
CA THR A 278 1.25 -8.67 8.76
C THR A 278 2.06 -7.59 8.02
N PRO A 279 1.75 -6.29 8.19
CA PRO A 279 2.55 -5.23 7.61
C PRO A 279 3.86 -5.07 8.36
N VAL A 280 4.94 -4.87 7.61
CA VAL A 280 6.19 -4.30 8.11
C VAL A 280 6.42 -2.99 7.37
N VAL A 281 6.75 -1.95 8.14
CA VAL A 281 6.65 -0.58 7.66
C VAL A 281 7.91 0.19 8.02
N GLU A 282 8.49 0.85 7.02
CA GLU A 282 9.47 1.90 7.20
C GLU A 282 8.74 3.25 7.24
N VAL A 283 9.09 4.13 8.17
CA VAL A 283 8.49 5.47 8.29
C VAL A 283 9.60 6.51 8.33
N LEU A 284 9.64 7.34 7.31
CA LEU A 284 10.44 8.55 7.24
C LEU A 284 9.55 9.76 7.53
N LEU A 285 9.93 10.59 8.51
CA LEU A 285 9.31 11.89 8.78
C LEU A 285 10.24 13.01 8.33
N ASN A 286 9.70 14.04 7.68
CA ASN A 286 10.48 15.16 7.21
C ASN A 286 10.80 16.16 8.35
N THR A 287 11.71 15.75 9.21
CA THR A 287 12.29 16.64 10.25
C THR A 287 13.19 17.69 9.60
N PRO A 288 13.57 18.78 10.32
CA PRO A 288 14.48 19.80 9.77
C PRO A 288 15.80 19.25 9.22
N LEU A 289 16.36 18.20 9.84
CA LEU A 289 17.59 17.58 9.39
C LEU A 289 17.36 16.71 8.15
N VAL A 290 16.24 15.96 8.08
CA VAL A 290 15.83 15.22 6.87
C VAL A 290 15.61 16.19 5.72
N ALA A 291 14.91 17.30 5.95
CA ALA A 291 14.70 18.35 4.94
C ALA A 291 16.02 18.92 4.42
N ASP A 292 17.01 19.12 5.28
CA ASP A 292 18.34 19.60 4.86
C ASP A 292 19.07 18.56 4.00
N TYR A 293 19.02 17.27 4.35
CA TYR A 293 19.60 16.20 3.53
C TYR A 293 18.90 16.08 2.18
N ILE A 294 17.57 16.13 2.13
CA ILE A 294 16.81 16.12 0.88
C ILE A 294 17.21 17.32 0.00
N ARG A 295 17.22 18.52 0.57
CA ARG A 295 17.58 19.74 -0.16
C ARG A 295 18.96 19.66 -0.80
N LYS A 296 19.92 19.01 -0.12
CA LYS A 296 21.29 18.81 -0.61
C LYS A 296 21.48 17.62 -1.54
N GLY A 297 20.44 16.76 -1.67
CA GLY A 297 20.53 15.49 -2.38
C GLY A 297 21.35 14.42 -1.62
N GLU A 298 21.59 14.60 -0.33
CA GLU A 298 22.34 13.68 0.55
C GLU A 298 21.44 12.55 1.10
N VAL A 299 20.63 11.95 0.22
CA VAL A 299 19.60 10.96 0.59
C VAL A 299 20.18 9.72 1.29
N HIS A 300 21.45 9.38 1.00
CA HIS A 300 22.14 8.24 1.62
C HIS A 300 22.34 8.37 3.13
N LEU A 301 22.28 9.59 3.70
CA LEU A 301 22.40 9.85 5.14
C LEU A 301 21.08 9.66 5.90
N ILE A 302 19.96 9.61 5.19
CA ILE A 302 18.61 9.59 5.79
C ILE A 302 18.39 8.31 6.61
N LYS A 303 18.81 7.14 6.11
CA LYS A 303 18.59 5.87 6.79
C LYS A 303 19.25 5.81 8.16
N ASP A 304 20.49 6.30 8.27
CA ASP A 304 21.20 6.38 9.56
C ASP A 304 20.51 7.32 10.54
N LEU A 305 19.95 8.43 10.06
CA LEU A 305 19.18 9.35 10.88
C LEU A 305 17.88 8.71 11.36
N MET A 306 17.15 8.01 10.48
CA MET A 306 15.90 7.32 10.83
C MET A 306 16.12 6.31 11.95
N SER A 307 17.19 5.52 11.85
CA SER A 307 17.51 4.48 12.84
C SER A 307 17.71 5.02 14.25
N LYS A 308 18.12 6.30 14.38
CA LYS A 308 18.40 7.01 15.63
C LYS A 308 17.24 7.91 16.10
N SER A 309 16.18 8.06 15.31
CA SER A 309 15.07 9.00 15.57
C SER A 309 13.73 8.28 15.83
N THR A 310 13.80 7.13 16.49
CA THR A 310 12.60 6.30 16.78
C THR A 310 11.62 6.99 17.74
N GLU A 311 12.10 7.85 18.63
CA GLU A 311 11.27 8.63 19.56
C GLU A 311 10.31 9.60 18.84
N LEU A 312 10.66 10.01 17.63
CA LEU A 312 9.81 10.87 16.77
C LEU A 312 8.77 10.07 15.95
N GLY A 313 8.77 8.75 16.05
CA GLY A 313 7.91 7.88 15.26
C GLY A 313 8.53 7.42 13.93
N MET A 314 9.81 7.74 13.67
CA MET A 314 10.54 7.15 12.55
C MET A 314 10.93 5.71 12.87
N GLN A 315 10.96 4.87 11.86
CA GLN A 315 11.54 3.54 11.95
C GLN A 315 12.06 3.08 10.60
N THR A 316 13.13 2.30 10.60
CA THR A 316 13.62 1.62 9.40
C THR A 316 12.86 0.32 9.19
N LEU A 317 12.92 -0.21 7.96
CA LEU A 317 12.33 -1.52 7.64
C LEU A 317 12.92 -2.62 8.56
N ASP A 318 14.24 -2.61 8.77
CA ASP A 318 14.95 -3.59 9.60
C ASP A 318 14.47 -3.55 11.07
N GLN A 319 14.22 -2.35 11.62
CA GLN A 319 13.65 -2.21 12.97
C GLN A 319 12.22 -2.75 13.04
N SER A 320 11.41 -2.52 12.02
CA SER A 320 10.05 -3.07 11.92
C SER A 320 10.06 -4.59 11.85
N LEU A 321 10.97 -5.18 11.05
CA LEU A 321 11.14 -6.63 10.93
C LEU A 321 11.55 -7.28 12.26
N VAL A 322 12.54 -6.69 12.95
CA VAL A 322 12.98 -7.18 14.27
C VAL A 322 11.85 -7.07 15.30
N LYS A 323 11.05 -6.00 15.26
CA LYS A 323 9.89 -5.84 16.13
C LYS A 323 8.85 -6.93 15.86
N ALA A 324 8.45 -7.13 14.60
CA ALA A 324 7.48 -8.15 14.21
C ALA A 324 7.94 -9.58 14.58
N PHE A 325 9.24 -9.88 14.45
CA PHE A 325 9.82 -11.13 14.93
C PHE A 325 9.71 -11.28 16.45
N LYS A 326 10.07 -10.26 17.22
CA LYS A 326 9.98 -10.27 18.70
C LYS A 326 8.56 -10.46 19.20
N GLU A 327 7.59 -9.94 18.49
CA GLU A 327 6.14 -10.10 18.75
C GLU A 327 5.61 -11.46 18.28
N GLY A 328 6.44 -12.32 17.66
CA GLY A 328 6.04 -13.65 17.16
C GLY A 328 5.14 -13.61 15.94
N LEU A 329 5.10 -12.49 15.21
CA LEU A 329 4.24 -12.32 14.04
C LEU A 329 4.83 -12.94 12.78
N ILE A 330 6.16 -12.88 12.60
CA ILE A 330 6.88 -13.39 11.44
C ILE A 330 8.00 -14.35 11.84
N SER A 331 8.42 -15.21 10.91
CA SER A 331 9.54 -16.12 11.13
C SER A 331 10.89 -15.39 11.14
N LYS A 332 11.90 -16.01 11.75
CA LYS A 332 13.28 -15.52 11.71
C LYS A 332 13.82 -15.47 10.28
N GLU A 333 13.49 -16.49 9.51
CA GLU A 333 13.87 -16.64 8.11
C GLU A 333 13.31 -15.49 7.28
N ASP A 334 12.02 -15.15 7.46
CA ASP A 334 11.40 -14.04 6.77
C ASP A 334 11.98 -12.70 7.22
N ALA A 335 12.18 -12.49 8.53
CA ALA A 335 12.80 -11.26 9.03
C ALA A 335 14.16 -10.99 8.39
N ILE A 336 14.99 -12.03 8.20
CA ILE A 336 16.32 -11.92 7.56
C ILE A 336 16.20 -11.78 6.04
N ARG A 337 15.26 -12.49 5.42
CA ARG A 337 15.07 -12.51 3.96
C ARG A 337 14.62 -11.16 3.40
N TYR A 338 13.74 -10.47 4.12
CA TYR A 338 13.15 -9.21 3.69
C TYR A 338 13.89 -7.97 4.21
N ALA A 339 14.98 -8.16 4.97
CA ALA A 339 15.77 -7.07 5.52
C ALA A 339 16.57 -6.32 4.44
N ASP A 340 16.72 -5.02 4.62
CA ASP A 340 17.69 -4.21 3.89
C ASP A 340 19.14 -4.59 4.28
N SER A 341 19.39 -4.83 5.59
CA SER A 341 20.64 -5.33 6.13
C SER A 341 20.42 -6.66 6.87
N ALA A 342 20.49 -7.78 6.13
CA ALA A 342 20.33 -9.11 6.70
C ALA A 342 21.31 -9.42 7.86
N ASN A 343 22.51 -8.83 7.85
CA ASN A 343 23.49 -9.02 8.90
C ASN A 343 23.11 -8.32 10.21
N ASP A 344 22.60 -7.08 10.11
CA ASP A 344 22.18 -6.30 11.27
C ASP A 344 20.94 -6.92 11.92
N VAL A 345 19.95 -7.32 11.11
CA VAL A 345 18.76 -8.01 11.59
C VAL A 345 19.12 -9.33 12.27
N ARG A 346 20.02 -10.13 11.67
CA ARG A 346 20.50 -11.38 12.27
C ARG A 346 21.19 -11.15 13.62
N LEU A 347 21.99 -10.10 13.72
CA LEU A 347 22.67 -9.74 14.96
C LEU A 347 21.66 -9.33 16.05
N GLN A 348 20.69 -8.47 15.72
CA GLN A 348 19.66 -8.02 16.67
C GLN A 348 18.79 -9.18 17.15
N ILE A 349 18.41 -10.11 16.27
CA ILE A 349 17.66 -11.31 16.63
C ILE A 349 18.48 -12.18 17.59
N LYS A 350 19.78 -12.45 17.29
CA LYS A 350 20.66 -13.22 18.18
C LYS A 350 20.82 -12.59 19.55
N MET A 351 20.92 -11.28 19.63
CA MET A 351 20.99 -10.56 20.93
C MET A 351 19.70 -10.73 21.72
N HIS A 352 18.54 -10.68 21.05
CA HIS A 352 17.26 -10.92 21.70
C HIS A 352 17.13 -12.36 22.22
N GLU A 353 17.45 -13.36 21.39
CA GLU A 353 17.43 -14.77 21.77
C GLU A 353 18.35 -15.06 22.97
N LYS A 354 19.57 -14.49 23.01
CA LYS A 354 20.48 -14.63 24.14
C LYS A 354 19.96 -13.97 25.42
N GLY A 355 19.30 -12.83 25.32
CA GLY A 355 18.68 -12.16 26.46
C GLY A 355 17.53 -12.96 27.10
N GLN A 356 16.80 -13.74 26.31
CA GLN A 356 15.75 -14.64 26.80
C GLN A 356 16.35 -15.88 27.52
N PHE A 357 17.51 -16.40 27.08
CA PHE A 357 18.18 -17.52 27.75
C PHE A 357 18.98 -17.10 28.98
N GLY A 358 19.30 -15.79 29.13
CA GLY A 358 20.10 -15.27 30.26
C GLY A 358 19.33 -15.13 31.59
N THR A 359 18.02 -15.25 31.59
CA THR A 359 17.19 -15.17 32.80
C THR A 359 16.90 -16.51 33.45
N ASP A 360 17.23 -17.65 32.79
CA ASP A 360 16.94 -19.00 33.29
C ASP A 360 18.16 -19.83 33.66
N SER A 361 19.40 -19.29 33.46
CA SER A 361 20.61 -19.91 33.96
C SER A 361 21.05 -19.26 35.23
N GLY A 362 20.52 -19.75 36.37
CA GLY A 362 21.08 -19.53 37.70
C GLY A 362 22.48 -20.13 37.84
N LEU A 363 23.48 -19.55 37.17
CA LEU A 363 24.89 -19.76 37.46
C LEU A 363 25.29 -18.72 38.49
N GLY A 364 25.03 -19.07 39.75
CA GLY A 364 25.71 -18.42 40.88
C GLY A 364 27.21 -18.63 40.71
N PHE A 365 27.91 -17.54 40.40
CA PHE A 365 29.36 -17.52 40.60
C PHE A 365 29.56 -17.46 42.12
N ALA A 366 29.99 -18.61 42.69
CA ALA A 366 30.55 -18.61 44.02
C ALA A 366 31.87 -17.81 43.94
N VAL A 367 31.88 -16.66 44.58
CA VAL A 367 33.11 -15.93 44.82
C VAL A 367 33.79 -16.65 45.98
N ASP A 368 34.86 -17.40 45.71
CA ASP A 368 35.76 -17.92 46.75
C ASP A 368 36.37 -16.71 47.47
N GLU A 369 35.98 -16.52 48.71
CA GLU A 369 36.71 -15.63 49.62
C GLU A 369 38.11 -16.20 49.85
N PRO A 370 39.19 -15.39 49.78
CA PRO A 370 40.54 -15.87 50.09
C PRO A 370 40.64 -16.14 51.59
N GLU A 371 41.07 -17.38 51.96
CA GLU A 371 41.42 -17.79 53.30
C GLU A 371 42.48 -16.85 53.89
N ASP A 372 42.15 -16.26 55.04
CA ASP A 372 43.01 -15.46 55.88
C ASP A 372 44.08 -16.39 56.50
N LYS A 373 45.30 -16.38 55.94
CA LYS A 373 46.46 -17.03 56.56
C LYS A 373 47.05 -16.11 57.61
N GLY A 374 46.66 -16.44 58.83
CA GLY A 374 47.15 -15.81 60.03
C GLY A 374 48.67 -15.61 60.07
N SER A 375 49.06 -14.39 60.48
CA SER A 375 50.44 -14.01 60.71
C SER A 375 51.03 -14.74 61.89
N PHE A 376 52.10 -15.49 61.67
CA PHE A 376 53.05 -15.94 62.73
C PHE A 376 54.26 -14.97 62.71
N PHE A 377 54.26 -14.07 63.66
CA PHE A 377 55.54 -13.47 64.13
C PHE A 377 55.54 -13.35 65.65
N GLY A 378 56.30 -14.29 66.24
CA GLY A 378 56.82 -14.15 67.59
C GLY A 378 58.28 -13.76 67.53
N ARG A 379 58.59 -12.81 68.31
CA ARG A 379 59.82 -12.20 68.79
C ARG A 379 60.27 -10.93 68.15
#